data_e61c6bbf80cc9251874516d3b2cc2b99
#
_entry.id   e61c6bbf80cc9251874516d3b2cc2b99
#
_cell.length_a   1.000
_cell.length_b   1.000
_cell.length_c   1.000
_cell.angle_alpha   90.00
_cell.angle_beta   90.00
_cell.angle_gamma   90.00
#
_symmetry.space_group_name_H-M   'P 1'
#
loop_
_entity.id
_entity.type
_entity.pdbx_description
1 polymer ?
#
loop_
_entity_poly.entity_id
_entity_poly.type
_entity_poly.pdbx_seq_one_letter_code
_entity_poly.pdbx_strand_id
1 'polypeptide(L)'
;MMVVALYTSRLLLNRLGVSDYGIFNAVGGFVSMFAILSGALSSAISRFITYELGAKDYKKLKIIFCTGINIQVILSVLVVIIAESIGLWFLNTQMNIPECRMVAANWVFQFSIIAFVLNLINVPFYAEIIAHEHMSAFAWISIIDVSLKCIVAFIIAWAPIDKLVYYSLL
;
A
#
# COMPACT_ATOMS: atom_id res chain seq x y z
N MET A 1 6.55 -6.81 -14.65
CA MET A 1 6.25 -5.78 -13.63
C MET A 1 6.88 -4.42 -13.97
N MET A 2 8.19 -4.30 -14.18
CA MET A 2 8.86 -3.00 -14.45
C MET A 2 8.31 -2.24 -15.67
N VAL A 3 8.11 -2.92 -16.79
CA VAL A 3 7.62 -2.29 -18.05
C VAL A 3 6.23 -1.67 -17.85
N VAL A 4 5.34 -2.38 -17.15
CA VAL A 4 3.99 -1.91 -16.85
C VAL A 4 4.06 -0.66 -15.96
N ALA A 5 4.90 -0.68 -14.92
CA ALA A 5 5.07 0.47 -14.02
C ALA A 5 5.59 1.71 -14.77
N LEU A 6 6.57 1.54 -15.68
CA LEU A 6 7.08 2.63 -16.51
C LEU A 6 6.02 3.18 -17.46
N TYR A 7 5.24 2.31 -18.09
CA TYR A 7 4.17 2.73 -18.98
C TYR A 7 3.07 3.50 -18.22
N THR A 8 2.67 2.97 -17.07
CA THR A 8 1.67 3.60 -16.19
C THR A 8 2.15 4.97 -15.69
N SER A 9 3.41 5.08 -15.24
CA SER A 9 4.00 6.36 -14.80
C SER A 9 4.00 7.40 -15.93
N ARG A 10 4.35 7.00 -17.15
CA ARG A 10 4.34 7.90 -18.32
C ARG A 10 2.92 8.34 -18.67
N LEU A 11 1.96 7.44 -18.62
CA LEU A 11 0.56 7.74 -18.90
C LEU A 11 -0.02 8.72 -17.87
N LEU A 12 0.27 8.49 -16.60
CA LEU A 12 -0.15 9.34 -15.49
C LEU A 12 0.48 10.74 -15.58
N LEU A 13 1.78 10.81 -15.86
CA LEU A 13 2.49 12.09 -16.00
C LEU A 13 1.90 12.95 -17.12
N ASN A 14 1.54 12.32 -18.25
CA ASN A 14 0.94 13.02 -19.39
C ASN A 14 -0.52 13.46 -19.14
N ARG A 15 -1.24 12.77 -18.25
CA ARG A 15 -2.67 13.03 -18.00
C ARG A 15 -2.96 13.86 -16.76
N LEU A 16 -2.21 13.66 -15.67
CA LEU A 16 -2.33 14.45 -14.43
C LEU A 16 -1.53 15.76 -14.50
N GLY A 17 -0.46 15.78 -15.27
CA GLY A 17 0.51 16.87 -15.29
C GLY A 17 1.58 16.72 -14.21
N VAL A 18 2.65 17.48 -14.34
CA VAL A 18 3.84 17.38 -13.46
C VAL A 18 3.50 17.75 -12.01
N SER A 19 2.62 18.74 -11.80
CA SER A 19 2.25 19.21 -10.46
C SER A 19 1.47 18.14 -9.67
N ASP A 20 0.41 17.59 -10.25
CA ASP A 20 -0.45 16.61 -9.57
C ASP A 20 0.28 15.27 -9.36
N TYR A 21 1.07 14.85 -10.33
CA TYR A 21 1.93 13.67 -10.20
C TYR A 21 3.01 13.87 -9.13
N GLY A 22 3.55 15.09 -8.99
CA GLY A 22 4.48 15.46 -7.93
C GLY A 22 3.87 15.35 -6.55
N ILE A 23 2.65 15.87 -6.35
CA ILE A 23 1.90 15.78 -5.09
C ILE A 23 1.66 14.31 -4.72
N PHE A 24 1.18 13.51 -5.67
CA PHE A 24 0.93 12.08 -5.45
C PHE A 24 2.20 11.33 -5.01
N ASN A 25 3.34 11.55 -5.69
CA ASN A 25 4.59 10.91 -5.33
C ASN A 25 5.15 11.38 -3.99
N ALA A 26 5.01 12.65 -3.64
CA ALA A 26 5.47 13.18 -2.36
C ALA A 26 4.65 12.60 -1.20
N VAL A 27 3.32 12.54 -1.35
CA VAL A 27 2.42 11.93 -0.36
C VAL A 27 2.67 10.43 -0.25
N GLY A 28 2.75 9.72 -1.38
CA GLY A 28 3.05 8.29 -1.42
C GLY A 28 4.44 7.96 -0.86
N GLY A 29 5.43 8.82 -1.11
CA GLY A 29 6.78 8.74 -0.55
C GLY A 29 6.78 8.79 0.97
N PHE A 30 6.02 9.71 1.57
CA PHE A 30 5.86 9.79 3.02
C PHE A 30 5.26 8.50 3.60
N VAL A 31 4.19 8.00 2.99
CA VAL A 31 3.55 6.75 3.43
C VAL A 31 4.47 5.55 3.24
N SER A 32 5.28 5.51 2.17
CA SER A 32 6.21 4.41 1.88
C SER A 32 7.34 4.26 2.91
N MET A 33 7.65 5.30 3.68
CA MET A 33 8.62 5.18 4.79
C MET A 33 8.17 4.14 5.84
N PHE A 34 6.87 4.00 6.04
CA PHE A 34 6.33 2.99 6.95
C PHE A 34 6.40 1.56 6.39
N ALA A 35 6.62 1.40 5.08
CA ALA A 35 6.74 0.10 4.44
C ALA A 35 7.98 -0.70 4.92
N ILE A 36 9.01 -0.02 5.39
CA ILE A 36 10.19 -0.66 5.98
C ILE A 36 9.79 -1.50 7.21
N LEU A 37 8.92 -0.95 8.06
CA LEU A 37 8.40 -1.66 9.24
C LEU A 37 7.59 -2.89 8.86
N SER A 38 6.73 -2.78 7.84
CA SER A 38 5.92 -3.91 7.37
C SER A 38 6.77 -5.02 6.78
N GLY A 39 7.84 -4.69 6.05
CA GLY A 39 8.77 -5.66 5.48
C GLY A 39 9.54 -6.48 6.55
N ALA A 40 10.01 -5.83 7.61
CA ALA A 40 10.66 -6.49 8.71
C ALA A 40 9.72 -7.48 9.44
N LEU A 41 8.49 -7.04 9.73
CA LEU A 41 7.48 -7.87 10.37
C LEU A 41 7.03 -9.03 9.48
N SER A 42 6.84 -8.80 8.18
CA SER A 42 6.54 -9.86 7.21
C SER A 42 7.58 -10.97 7.23
N SER A 43 8.84 -10.60 7.20
CA SER A 43 9.95 -11.57 7.26
C SER A 43 9.95 -12.37 8.57
N ALA A 44 9.69 -11.70 9.70
CA ALA A 44 9.62 -12.37 11.00
C ALA A 44 8.45 -13.36 11.06
N ILE A 45 7.24 -12.92 10.68
CA ILE A 45 6.03 -13.76 10.68
C ILE A 45 6.23 -14.96 9.75
N SER A 46 6.74 -14.77 8.54
CA SER A 46 7.01 -15.85 7.58
C SER A 46 7.96 -16.89 8.15
N ARG A 47 9.03 -16.49 8.83
CA ARG A 47 9.99 -17.42 9.47
C ARG A 47 9.32 -18.26 10.57
N PHE A 48 8.53 -17.65 11.43
CA PHE A 48 7.84 -18.40 12.49
C PHE A 48 6.78 -19.37 11.94
N ILE A 49 6.01 -18.95 10.93
CA ILE A 49 5.02 -19.82 10.27
C ILE A 49 5.74 -21.00 9.61
N THR A 50 6.82 -20.77 8.86
CA THR A 50 7.58 -21.85 8.19
C THR A 50 8.18 -22.83 9.20
N TYR A 51 8.68 -22.34 10.34
CA TYR A 51 9.24 -23.19 11.39
C TYR A 51 8.18 -24.13 11.99
N GLU A 52 7.03 -23.61 12.41
CA GLU A 52 5.97 -24.42 13.01
C GLU A 52 5.28 -25.33 11.99
N LEU A 53 5.24 -24.94 10.74
CA LEU A 53 4.76 -25.78 9.65
C LEU A 53 5.67 -27.02 9.48
N GLY A 54 7.00 -26.81 9.52
CA GLY A 54 7.98 -27.89 9.50
C GLY A 54 7.89 -28.80 10.73
N ALA A 55 7.59 -28.25 11.90
CA ALA A 55 7.38 -29.00 13.14
C ALA A 55 6.01 -29.72 13.18
N LYS A 56 5.11 -29.45 12.21
CA LYS A 56 3.72 -30.00 12.14
C LYS A 56 2.86 -29.68 13.38
N ASP A 57 3.19 -28.60 14.12
CA ASP A 57 2.41 -28.13 15.27
C ASP A 57 1.36 -27.10 14.83
N TYR A 58 0.25 -27.60 14.30
CA TYR A 58 -0.86 -26.75 13.81
C TYR A 58 -1.51 -25.89 14.90
N LYS A 59 -1.40 -26.28 16.17
CA LYS A 59 -1.92 -25.46 17.28
C LYS A 59 -1.10 -24.20 17.46
N LYS A 60 0.21 -24.32 17.51
CA LYS A 60 1.11 -23.16 17.59
C LYS A 60 1.08 -22.32 16.33
N LEU A 61 1.00 -22.93 15.15
CA LEU A 61 0.87 -22.21 13.88
C LEU A 61 -0.35 -21.28 13.90
N LYS A 62 -1.51 -21.75 14.36
CA LYS A 62 -2.72 -20.91 14.51
C LYS A 62 -2.50 -19.75 15.48
N ILE A 63 -1.82 -20.00 16.60
CA ILE A 63 -1.51 -18.96 17.60
C ILE A 63 -0.61 -17.89 16.99
N ILE A 64 0.46 -18.29 16.29
CA ILE A 64 1.40 -17.38 15.64
C ILE A 64 0.69 -16.55 14.57
N PHE A 65 -0.16 -17.16 13.75
CA PHE A 65 -0.93 -16.45 12.72
C PHE A 65 -1.87 -15.40 13.35
N CYS A 66 -2.65 -15.78 14.36
CA CYS A 66 -3.54 -14.85 15.07
C CYS A 66 -2.75 -13.73 15.77
N THR A 67 -1.60 -14.04 16.37
CA THR A 67 -0.71 -13.05 17.00
C THR A 67 -0.14 -12.11 15.94
N GLY A 68 0.25 -12.63 14.78
CA GLY A 68 0.71 -11.85 13.64
C GLY A 68 -0.33 -10.83 13.17
N ILE A 69 -1.59 -11.25 13.04
CA ILE A 69 -2.70 -10.33 12.69
C ILE A 69 -2.87 -9.25 13.77
N ASN A 70 -2.89 -9.63 15.05
CA ASN A 70 -3.05 -8.67 16.15
C ASN A 70 -1.91 -7.63 16.16
N ILE A 71 -0.67 -8.05 15.97
CA ILE A 71 0.48 -7.13 15.87
C ILE A 71 0.32 -6.18 14.68
N GLN A 72 -0.13 -6.67 13.52
CA GLN A 72 -0.34 -5.81 12.36
C GLN A 72 -1.48 -4.82 12.55
N VAL A 73 -2.56 -5.21 13.22
CA VAL A 73 -3.66 -4.29 13.56
C VAL A 73 -3.18 -3.20 14.53
N ILE A 74 -2.43 -3.56 15.58
CA ILE A 74 -1.87 -2.57 16.51
C ILE A 74 -0.92 -1.62 15.77
N LEU A 75 -0.05 -2.16 14.91
CA LEU A 75 0.87 -1.35 14.13
C LEU A 75 0.13 -0.43 13.16
N SER A 76 -0.93 -0.90 12.51
CA SER A 76 -1.75 -0.09 11.60
C SER A 76 -2.39 1.09 12.33
N VAL A 77 -2.94 0.87 13.52
CA VAL A 77 -3.51 1.94 14.35
C VAL A 77 -2.44 2.96 14.75
N LEU A 78 -1.25 2.49 15.14
CA LEU A 78 -0.13 3.36 15.50
C LEU A 78 0.31 4.21 14.30
N VAL A 79 0.43 3.60 13.11
CA VAL A 79 0.80 4.32 11.89
C VAL A 79 -0.26 5.34 11.51
N VAL A 80 -1.55 5.03 11.63
CA VAL A 80 -2.65 5.98 11.39
C VAL A 80 -2.53 7.19 12.31
N ILE A 81 -2.32 6.99 13.61
CA ILE A 81 -2.17 8.09 14.57
C ILE A 81 -0.98 8.98 14.22
N ILE A 82 0.16 8.39 13.88
CA ILE A 82 1.36 9.14 13.48
C ILE A 82 1.11 9.89 12.16
N ALA A 83 0.53 9.23 11.18
CA ALA A 83 0.25 9.81 9.89
C ALA A 83 -0.73 10.98 10.01
N GLU A 84 -1.82 10.82 10.75
CA GLU A 84 -2.79 11.91 10.99
C GLU A 84 -2.16 13.09 11.74
N SER A 85 -1.32 12.84 12.72
CA SER A 85 -0.70 13.91 13.51
C SER A 85 0.41 14.63 12.75
N ILE A 86 1.42 13.87 12.30
CA ILE A 86 2.63 14.42 11.69
C ILE A 86 2.44 14.64 10.19
N GLY A 87 1.76 13.72 9.50
CA GLY A 87 1.58 13.78 8.07
C GLY A 87 0.70 14.94 7.63
N LEU A 88 -0.43 15.16 8.30
CA LEU A 88 -1.29 16.33 8.00
C LEU A 88 -0.58 17.65 8.33
N TRP A 89 0.15 17.70 9.43
CA TRP A 89 0.95 18.89 9.76
C TRP A 89 2.00 19.15 8.67
N PHE A 90 2.73 18.14 8.25
CA PHE A 90 3.75 18.23 7.21
C PHE A 90 3.15 18.68 5.86
N LEU A 91 2.03 18.07 5.46
CA LEU A 91 1.35 18.35 4.21
C LEU A 91 0.82 19.78 4.14
N ASN A 92 0.25 20.29 5.24
CA ASN A 92 -0.36 21.62 5.28
C ASN A 92 0.65 22.76 5.54
N THR A 93 1.82 22.46 6.15
CA THR A 93 2.77 23.51 6.60
C THR A 93 4.05 23.54 5.79
N GLN A 94 4.58 22.38 5.41
CA GLN A 94 5.90 22.27 4.80
C GLN A 94 5.86 22.08 3.27
N MET A 95 4.74 21.58 2.74
CA MET A 95 4.60 21.37 1.29
C MET A 95 4.06 22.61 0.60
N ASN A 96 4.75 23.02 -0.47
CA ASN A 96 4.37 24.19 -1.29
C ASN A 96 3.30 23.77 -2.32
N ILE A 97 2.08 23.45 -1.84
CA ILE A 97 0.95 23.02 -2.67
C ILE A 97 0.05 24.25 -2.96
N PRO A 98 -0.35 24.47 -4.24
CA PRO A 98 -1.30 25.52 -4.57
C PRO A 98 -2.61 25.36 -3.78
N GLU A 99 -3.16 26.45 -3.23
CA GLU A 99 -4.37 26.42 -2.39
C GLU A 99 -5.56 25.74 -3.07
N CYS A 100 -5.70 25.90 -4.38
CA CYS A 100 -6.76 25.24 -5.17
C CYS A 100 -6.62 23.70 -5.23
N ARG A 101 -5.45 23.13 -4.88
CA ARG A 101 -5.18 21.68 -4.88
C ARG A 101 -5.04 21.09 -3.48
N MET A 102 -5.07 21.89 -2.42
CA MET A 102 -4.89 21.44 -1.05
C MET A 102 -5.94 20.41 -0.62
N VAL A 103 -7.20 20.63 -0.99
CA VAL A 103 -8.30 19.71 -0.70
C VAL A 103 -8.07 18.35 -1.38
N ALA A 104 -7.66 18.37 -2.64
CA ALA A 104 -7.36 17.14 -3.38
C ALA A 104 -6.16 16.38 -2.77
N ALA A 105 -5.10 17.12 -2.36
CA ALA A 105 -3.93 16.54 -1.70
C ALA A 105 -4.28 15.85 -0.36
N ASN A 106 -5.16 16.45 0.44
CA ASN A 106 -5.65 15.84 1.67
C ASN A 106 -6.43 14.54 1.40
N TRP A 107 -7.29 14.51 0.39
CA TRP A 107 -7.98 13.27 0.00
C TRP A 107 -7.01 12.19 -0.47
N VAL A 108 -6.02 12.54 -1.29
CA VAL A 108 -4.96 11.61 -1.71
C VAL A 108 -4.23 11.02 -0.51
N PHE A 109 -3.92 11.86 0.48
CA PHE A 109 -3.25 11.43 1.70
C PHE A 109 -4.09 10.43 2.50
N GLN A 110 -5.38 10.71 2.72
CA GLN A 110 -6.29 9.82 3.43
C GLN A 110 -6.43 8.46 2.72
N PHE A 111 -6.63 8.44 1.41
CA PHE A 111 -6.71 7.20 0.65
C PHE A 111 -5.39 6.42 0.66
N SER A 112 -4.25 7.11 0.63
CA SER A 112 -2.94 6.46 0.73
C SER A 112 -2.73 5.79 2.10
N ILE A 113 -3.19 6.41 3.19
CA ILE A 113 -3.16 5.80 4.54
C ILE A 113 -4.05 4.55 4.58
N ILE A 114 -5.27 4.64 4.06
CA ILE A 114 -6.20 3.50 4.03
C ILE A 114 -5.59 2.34 3.22
N ALA A 115 -5.06 2.63 2.04
CA ALA A 115 -4.40 1.63 1.21
C ALA A 115 -3.21 0.98 1.92
N PHE A 116 -2.42 1.77 2.66
CA PHE A 116 -1.30 1.26 3.43
C PHE A 116 -1.76 0.35 4.60
N VAL A 117 -2.80 0.74 5.33
CA VAL A 117 -3.40 -0.08 6.39
C VAL A 117 -3.89 -1.42 5.85
N LEU A 118 -4.58 -1.43 4.70
CA LEU A 118 -5.02 -2.66 4.04
C LEU A 118 -3.83 -3.54 3.64
N ASN A 119 -2.75 -2.94 3.14
CA ASN A 119 -1.51 -3.67 2.85
C ASN A 119 -0.90 -4.29 4.11
N LEU A 120 -0.87 -3.58 5.23
CA LEU A 120 -0.37 -4.11 6.52
C LEU A 120 -1.18 -5.34 6.97
N ILE A 121 -2.50 -5.28 6.88
CA ILE A 121 -3.38 -6.40 7.26
C ILE A 121 -3.16 -7.61 6.35
N ASN A 122 -2.80 -7.41 5.09
CA ASN A 122 -2.52 -8.50 4.15
C ASN A 122 -1.20 -9.23 4.40
N VAL A 123 -0.26 -8.64 5.14
CA VAL A 123 1.08 -9.22 5.37
C VAL A 123 1.04 -10.65 5.92
N PRO A 124 0.29 -10.99 6.97
CA PRO A 124 0.23 -12.37 7.50
C PRO A 124 -0.30 -13.38 6.48
N PHE A 125 -1.26 -12.99 5.65
CA PHE A 125 -1.83 -13.85 4.61
C PHE A 125 -0.81 -14.15 3.50
N TYR A 126 -0.03 -13.16 3.08
CA TYR A 126 1.07 -13.39 2.14
C TYR A 126 2.16 -14.28 2.75
N ALA A 127 2.48 -14.08 4.03
CA ALA A 127 3.45 -14.90 4.73
C ALA A 127 3.01 -16.37 4.78
N GLU A 128 1.72 -16.63 4.99
CA GLU A 128 1.16 -17.99 5.00
C GLU A 128 1.22 -18.65 3.61
N ILE A 129 0.86 -17.94 2.55
CA ILE A 129 0.94 -18.45 1.17
C ILE A 129 2.38 -18.84 0.81
N ILE A 130 3.35 -18.02 1.21
CA ILE A 130 4.77 -18.29 0.97
C ILE A 130 5.26 -19.47 1.80
N ALA A 131 4.86 -19.58 3.08
CA ALA A 131 5.25 -20.65 3.97
C ALA A 131 4.73 -22.03 3.50
N HIS A 132 3.55 -22.05 2.89
CA HIS A 132 2.97 -23.26 2.28
C HIS A 132 3.49 -23.55 0.87
N GLU A 133 4.47 -22.81 0.37
CA GLU A 133 5.07 -22.97 -0.96
C GLU A 133 4.05 -22.88 -2.12
N HIS A 134 2.88 -22.27 -1.89
CA HIS A 134 1.87 -22.07 -2.91
C HIS A 134 2.24 -20.92 -3.88
N MET A 135 3.41 -21.04 -4.52
CA MET A 135 3.95 -20.03 -5.42
C MET A 135 3.05 -19.75 -6.63
N SER A 136 2.29 -20.77 -7.09
CA SER A 136 1.32 -20.57 -8.19
C SER A 136 0.17 -19.62 -7.77
N ALA A 137 -0.35 -19.75 -6.56
CA ALA A 137 -1.37 -18.86 -6.03
C ALA A 137 -0.85 -17.43 -5.90
N PHE A 138 0.38 -17.26 -5.38
CA PHE A 138 1.04 -15.97 -5.29
C PHE A 138 1.23 -15.32 -6.69
N ALA A 139 1.63 -16.11 -7.69
CA ALA A 139 1.78 -15.61 -9.06
C ALA A 139 0.44 -15.15 -9.65
N TRP A 140 -0.66 -15.91 -9.47
CA TRP A 140 -1.99 -15.54 -9.94
C TRP A 140 -2.49 -14.26 -9.27
N ILE A 141 -2.35 -14.12 -7.96
CA ILE A 141 -2.72 -12.89 -7.21
C ILE A 141 -1.93 -11.70 -7.76
N SER A 142 -0.63 -11.87 -7.97
CA SER A 142 0.22 -10.81 -8.53
C SER A 142 -0.17 -10.40 -9.95
N ILE A 143 -0.59 -11.34 -10.80
CA ILE A 143 -1.07 -11.05 -12.16
C ILE A 143 -2.38 -10.27 -12.11
N ILE A 144 -3.31 -10.67 -11.24
CA ILE A 144 -4.60 -9.99 -11.05
C ILE A 144 -4.36 -8.56 -10.55
N ASP A 145 -3.48 -8.37 -9.57
CA ASP A 145 -3.14 -7.04 -9.03
C ASP A 145 -2.58 -6.10 -10.12
N VAL A 146 -1.64 -6.60 -10.92
CA VAL A 146 -1.09 -5.80 -12.04
C VAL A 146 -2.14 -5.52 -13.11
N SER A 147 -3.00 -6.48 -13.44
CA SER A 147 -4.07 -6.30 -14.41
C SER A 147 -5.08 -5.26 -13.95
N LEU A 148 -5.47 -5.31 -12.66
CA LEU A 148 -6.35 -4.31 -12.03
C LEU A 148 -5.72 -2.91 -12.09
N LYS A 149 -4.46 -2.77 -11.71
CA LYS A 149 -3.73 -1.49 -11.79
C LYS A 149 -3.68 -0.93 -13.20
N CYS A 150 -3.51 -1.77 -14.22
CA CYS A 150 -3.58 -1.35 -15.62
C CYS A 150 -4.98 -0.87 -16.01
N ILE A 151 -6.02 -1.62 -15.65
CA ILE A 151 -7.42 -1.25 -15.95
C ILE A 151 -7.76 0.09 -15.30
N VAL A 152 -7.39 0.27 -14.03
CA VAL A 152 -7.57 1.51 -13.29
C VAL A 152 -6.86 2.68 -13.99
N ALA A 153 -5.60 2.51 -14.40
CA ALA A 153 -4.87 3.55 -15.12
C ALA A 153 -5.55 3.92 -16.46
N PHE A 154 -6.14 2.96 -17.16
CA PHE A 154 -6.93 3.21 -18.37
C PHE A 154 -8.24 3.97 -18.10
N ILE A 155 -8.97 3.59 -17.05
CA ILE A 155 -10.23 4.26 -16.65
C ILE A 155 -9.94 5.73 -16.32
N ILE A 156 -8.89 6.02 -15.57
CA ILE A 156 -8.47 7.39 -15.22
C ILE A 156 -8.09 8.20 -16.46
N ALA A 157 -7.46 7.56 -17.45
CA ALA A 157 -7.11 8.23 -18.69
C ALA A 157 -8.35 8.72 -19.46
N TRP A 158 -9.53 8.12 -19.24
CA TRP A 158 -10.79 8.45 -19.93
C TRP A 158 -11.78 9.26 -19.07
N ALA A 159 -11.61 9.31 -17.75
CA ALA A 159 -12.53 10.00 -16.86
C ALA A 159 -12.38 11.54 -16.97
N PRO A 160 -13.48 12.30 -17.09
CA PRO A 160 -13.46 13.77 -17.19
C PRO A 160 -13.45 14.50 -15.82
N ILE A 161 -13.38 13.78 -14.71
CA ILE A 161 -13.50 14.30 -13.33
C ILE A 161 -12.11 14.48 -12.71
N ASP A 162 -11.99 15.22 -11.59
CA ASP A 162 -10.73 15.50 -10.88
C ASP A 162 -9.86 14.22 -10.72
N LYS A 163 -8.90 14.11 -11.63
CA LYS A 163 -8.10 12.91 -11.87
C LYS A 163 -7.26 12.51 -10.67
N LEU A 164 -6.87 13.48 -9.83
CA LEU A 164 -5.99 13.27 -8.69
C LEU A 164 -6.71 12.48 -7.57
N VAL A 165 -7.94 12.86 -7.23
CA VAL A 165 -8.74 12.20 -6.18
C VAL A 165 -9.16 10.81 -6.64
N TYR A 166 -9.53 10.68 -7.90
CA TYR A 166 -9.96 9.39 -8.47
C TYR A 166 -8.82 8.35 -8.50
N TYR A 167 -7.60 8.81 -8.80
CA TYR A 167 -6.42 7.93 -8.79
C TYR A 167 -6.04 7.44 -7.39
N SER A 168 -6.25 8.25 -6.37
CA SER A 168 -5.93 7.86 -4.99
C SER A 168 -6.96 6.92 -4.35
N LEU A 169 -8.19 6.87 -4.90
CA LEU A 169 -9.27 6.02 -4.41
C LEU A 169 -9.20 4.59 -4.95
N LEU A 170 -8.54 4.41 -6.07
CA LEU A 170 -8.39 3.15 -6.79
C LEU A 170 -7.06 2.47 -6.52
#